data_c19ddec93f929caac6e8923da69d790e
#
_entry.id   c19ddec93f929caac6e8923da69d790e
#
_cell.length_a   1.000
_cell.length_b   1.000
_cell.length_c   1.000
_cell.angle_alpha   90.00
_cell.angle_beta   90.00
_cell.angle_gamma   90.00
#
_symmetry.space_group_name_H-M   'P 1'
#
loop_
_entity.id
_entity.type
_entity.pdbx_description
1 polymer ?
#
loop_
_entity_poly.entity_id
_entity_poly.type
_entity_poly.pdbx_seq_one_letter_code
_entity_poly.pdbx_strand_id
1 'polypeptide(L)'
;MKKSTKNLLWLLLLIVLTVCTVLVITSCSKGFSFKGFMHLISNASPVWMLFAAICAFGFVFFEGMGLKCTCNFLGEPITTGKAILYSATDIYFSALTPSAAGGQPAALLMMMNHGVSAAVSAIALLLNLVMYTVSIMLISTVCFIVYPDMLFRLDTGALIFIIIGAVVQVLFIVLFVMCIFNEKLVLAVCRFCLKLLCRMKIFHNYDEHYEKLLGIIKQYKQCGILLRHKTVLLLKVFFHNLMQRLSVIMVAVCVFIGVGGAPSKAFEAFSAQTFAVLGSNAAPVPGAVGIVDYIFLNGFEHLVADPVSVELLSRGLSFYCNLIFCGILMFVNFIRMKPKTGLEHND
;
A
#
# COMPACT_ATOMS: atom_id res chain seq x y z
N MET A 1 -2.62 -4.11 -29.19
CA MET A 1 -1.71 -3.02 -28.82
C MET A 1 -0.28 -3.56 -28.73
N LYS A 2 0.68 -2.99 -29.46
CA LYS A 2 2.09 -3.41 -29.41
C LYS A 2 2.64 -3.22 -27.97
N LYS A 3 3.47 -4.15 -27.52
CA LYS A 3 4.09 -4.21 -26.17
C LYS A 3 4.75 -2.88 -25.74
N SER A 4 5.35 -2.17 -26.70
CA SER A 4 5.94 -0.84 -26.52
C SER A 4 4.90 0.23 -26.15
N THR A 5 3.71 0.19 -26.73
CA THR A 5 2.64 1.16 -26.49
C THR A 5 2.06 1.04 -25.08
N LYS A 6 1.98 -0.18 -24.52
CA LYS A 6 1.56 -0.39 -23.12
C LYS A 6 2.57 0.21 -22.13
N ASN A 7 3.85 -0.01 -22.36
CA ASN A 7 4.90 0.51 -21.47
C ASN A 7 4.96 2.04 -21.51
N LEU A 8 4.76 2.63 -22.68
CA LEU A 8 4.68 4.09 -22.85
C LEU A 8 3.46 4.67 -22.12
N LEU A 9 2.32 3.97 -22.19
CA LEU A 9 1.07 4.40 -21.51
C LEU A 9 1.23 4.37 -19.99
N TRP A 10 1.91 3.35 -19.44
CA TRP A 10 2.21 3.27 -18.00
C TRP A 10 3.20 4.36 -17.54
N LEU A 11 4.22 4.65 -18.33
CA LEU A 11 5.15 5.75 -18.06
C LEU A 11 4.44 7.10 -18.10
N LEU A 12 3.58 7.31 -19.08
CA LEU A 12 2.79 8.54 -19.23
C LEU A 12 1.83 8.73 -18.06
N LEU A 13 1.17 7.67 -17.60
CA LEU A 13 0.30 7.69 -16.43
C LEU A 13 1.07 8.05 -15.15
N LEU A 14 2.27 7.52 -14.99
CA LEU A 14 3.15 7.85 -13.86
C LEU A 14 3.57 9.33 -13.89
N ILE A 15 3.97 9.83 -15.06
CA ILE A 15 4.32 11.25 -15.25
C ILE A 15 3.12 12.14 -14.94
N VAL A 16 1.94 11.82 -15.48
CA VAL A 16 0.71 12.58 -15.23
C VAL A 16 0.37 12.59 -13.74
N LEU A 17 0.45 11.43 -13.07
CA LEU A 17 0.18 11.34 -11.63
C LEU A 17 1.16 12.20 -10.82
N THR A 18 2.44 12.17 -11.16
CA THR A 18 3.48 13.00 -10.51
C THR A 18 3.21 14.48 -10.72
N VAL A 19 2.94 14.89 -11.97
CA VAL A 19 2.62 16.28 -12.30
C VAL A 19 1.36 16.75 -11.59
N CYS A 20 0.29 15.95 -11.60
CA CYS A 20 -0.96 16.28 -10.90
C CYS A 20 -0.72 16.45 -9.39
N THR A 21 0.06 15.58 -8.76
CA THR A 21 0.36 15.72 -7.31
C THR A 21 1.13 17.02 -7.03
N VAL A 22 2.18 17.29 -7.79
CA VAL A 22 2.94 18.55 -7.63
C VAL A 22 2.05 19.77 -7.85
N LEU A 23 1.20 19.76 -8.89
CA LEU A 23 0.27 20.85 -9.16
C LEU A 23 -0.77 21.02 -8.04
N VAL A 24 -1.34 19.94 -7.52
CA VAL A 24 -2.31 20.04 -6.40
C VAL A 24 -1.64 20.62 -5.17
N ILE A 25 -0.48 20.11 -4.76
CA ILE A 25 0.23 20.59 -3.57
C ILE A 25 0.63 22.06 -3.75
N THR A 26 1.19 22.43 -4.89
CA THR A 26 1.62 23.81 -5.16
C THR A 26 0.46 24.78 -5.33
N SER A 27 -0.68 24.33 -5.85
CA SER A 27 -1.90 25.17 -6.01
C SER A 27 -2.63 25.41 -4.69
N CYS A 28 -2.58 24.43 -3.77
CA CYS A 28 -3.19 24.58 -2.43
C CYS A 28 -2.38 25.50 -1.52
N SER A 29 -1.11 25.81 -1.86
CA SER A 29 -0.21 26.60 -1.02
C SER A 29 -0.03 28.02 -1.55
N LYS A 30 -0.61 28.98 -0.86
CA LYS A 30 -0.28 30.39 -1.05
C LYS A 30 1.16 30.62 -0.57
N GLY A 31 2.15 30.66 -1.50
CA GLY A 31 3.54 31.01 -1.17
C GLY A 31 4.59 29.95 -1.42
N PHE A 32 4.28 28.83 -2.09
CA PHE A 32 5.33 27.87 -2.48
C PHE A 32 6.40 28.54 -3.34
N SER A 33 7.67 28.43 -2.90
CA SER A 33 8.83 28.93 -3.62
C SER A 33 9.75 27.77 -3.99
N PHE A 34 9.95 27.52 -5.28
CA PHE A 34 10.90 26.51 -5.75
C PHE A 34 12.32 26.78 -5.25
N LYS A 35 12.69 28.05 -5.14
CA LYS A 35 13.98 28.47 -4.55
C LYS A 35 14.06 28.10 -3.05
N GLY A 36 12.97 28.32 -2.30
CA GLY A 36 12.85 27.92 -0.90
C GLY A 36 12.95 26.41 -0.72
N PHE A 37 12.28 25.64 -1.57
CA PHE A 37 12.35 24.18 -1.57
C PHE A 37 13.76 23.64 -1.85
N MET A 38 14.47 24.19 -2.85
CA MET A 38 15.85 23.80 -3.14
C MET A 38 16.80 24.17 -1.98
N HIS A 39 16.59 25.33 -1.38
CA HIS A 39 17.35 25.74 -0.19
C HIS A 39 17.08 24.82 1.02
N LEU A 40 15.84 24.40 1.21
CA LEU A 40 15.47 23.46 2.27
C LEU A 40 16.16 22.10 2.06
N ILE A 41 16.17 21.57 0.83
CA ILE A 41 16.87 20.32 0.51
C ILE A 41 18.38 20.44 0.72
N SER A 42 19.00 21.54 0.28
CA SER A 42 20.45 21.73 0.39
C SER A 42 20.93 21.86 1.84
N ASN A 43 20.06 22.33 2.73
CA ASN A 43 20.36 22.49 4.16
C ASN A 43 19.86 21.32 5.00
N ALA A 44 19.12 20.37 4.41
CA ALA A 44 18.62 19.21 5.12
C ALA A 44 19.77 18.31 5.61
N SER A 45 19.67 17.82 6.83
CA SER A 45 20.66 16.90 7.40
C SER A 45 20.73 15.59 6.59
N PRO A 46 21.90 15.26 5.99
CA PRO A 46 22.02 14.05 5.16
C PRO A 46 21.80 12.76 5.95
N VAL A 47 22.09 12.76 7.25
CA VAL A 47 21.87 11.61 8.13
C VAL A 47 20.38 11.31 8.26
N TRP A 48 19.55 12.32 8.51
CA TRP A 48 18.11 12.15 8.63
C TRP A 48 17.45 11.81 7.29
N MET A 49 17.98 12.35 6.18
CA MET A 49 17.53 11.98 4.83
C MET A 49 17.85 10.50 4.51
N LEU A 50 19.02 10.01 4.95
CA LEU A 50 19.36 8.59 4.83
C LEU A 50 18.40 7.71 5.65
N PHE A 51 18.09 8.10 6.90
CA PHE A 51 17.10 7.38 7.70
C PHE A 51 15.71 7.40 7.06
N ALA A 52 15.28 8.53 6.50
CA ALA A 52 14.03 8.62 5.76
C ALA A 52 14.00 7.66 4.55
N ALA A 53 15.09 7.57 3.80
CA ALA A 53 15.23 6.64 2.69
C ALA A 53 15.19 5.17 3.16
N ILE A 54 15.89 4.84 4.25
CA ILE A 54 15.85 3.48 4.86
C ILE A 54 14.41 3.14 5.28
N CYS A 55 13.70 4.07 5.90
CA CYS A 55 12.31 3.90 6.27
C CYS A 55 11.41 3.71 5.04
N ALA A 56 11.62 4.47 3.97
CA ALA A 56 10.87 4.32 2.73
C ALA A 56 11.02 2.90 2.14
N PHE A 57 12.24 2.37 2.06
CA PHE A 57 12.48 0.98 1.65
C PHE A 57 11.97 -0.05 2.66
N GLY A 58 12.00 0.26 3.95
CA GLY A 58 11.41 -0.56 5.01
C GLY A 58 9.94 -0.85 4.76
N PHE A 59 9.19 0.08 4.20
CA PHE A 59 7.80 -0.10 3.82
C PHE A 59 7.61 -1.28 2.85
N VAL A 60 8.38 -1.35 1.78
CA VAL A 60 8.33 -2.45 0.79
C VAL A 60 8.85 -3.76 1.39
N PHE A 61 9.95 -3.69 2.15
CA PHE A 61 10.58 -4.86 2.75
C PHE A 61 9.68 -5.57 3.76
N PHE A 62 9.12 -4.84 4.72
CA PHE A 62 8.32 -5.44 5.78
C PHE A 62 6.99 -6.01 5.26
N GLU A 63 6.36 -5.40 4.26
CA GLU A 63 5.21 -5.98 3.58
C GLU A 63 5.56 -7.33 2.95
N GLY A 64 6.65 -7.39 2.20
CA GLY A 64 7.13 -8.64 1.62
C GLY A 64 7.42 -9.71 2.69
N MET A 65 7.98 -9.33 3.84
CA MET A 65 8.23 -10.27 4.94
C MET A 65 6.94 -10.82 5.55
N GLY A 66 5.88 -10.04 5.64
CA GLY A 66 4.55 -10.50 6.04
C GLY A 66 4.00 -11.57 5.09
N LEU A 67 4.07 -11.32 3.79
CA LEU A 67 3.69 -12.29 2.75
C LEU A 67 4.52 -13.57 2.83
N LYS A 68 5.85 -13.44 2.96
CA LYS A 68 6.76 -14.58 3.10
C LYS A 68 6.41 -15.44 4.30
N CYS A 69 6.14 -14.81 5.44
CA CYS A 69 5.79 -15.51 6.67
C CYS A 69 4.54 -16.38 6.47
N THR A 70 3.51 -15.85 5.82
CA THR A 70 2.24 -16.55 5.56
C THR A 70 2.41 -17.68 4.54
N CYS A 71 3.06 -17.42 3.40
CA CYS A 71 3.29 -18.43 2.36
C CYS A 71 4.11 -19.62 2.88
N ASN A 72 5.19 -19.34 3.61
CA ASN A 72 6.03 -20.38 4.19
C ASN A 72 5.27 -21.25 5.19
N PHE A 73 4.39 -20.64 6.00
CA PHE A 73 3.55 -21.38 6.93
C PHE A 73 2.51 -22.27 6.23
N LEU A 74 1.96 -21.80 5.13
CA LEU A 74 0.94 -22.52 4.35
C LEU A 74 1.56 -23.61 3.44
N GLY A 75 2.86 -23.89 3.55
CA GLY A 75 3.55 -24.96 2.84
C GLY A 75 4.03 -24.59 1.44
N GLU A 76 3.96 -23.33 1.06
CA GLU A 76 4.47 -22.83 -0.22
C GLU A 76 5.58 -21.79 0.00
N PRO A 77 6.81 -22.23 0.33
CA PRO A 77 7.89 -21.35 0.73
C PRO A 77 8.33 -20.45 -0.43
N ILE A 78 8.50 -19.17 -0.15
CA ILE A 78 9.01 -18.17 -1.08
C ILE A 78 10.31 -17.54 -0.57
N THR A 79 11.18 -17.19 -1.52
CA THR A 79 12.43 -16.49 -1.20
C THR A 79 12.14 -15.02 -0.84
N THR A 80 13.06 -14.38 -0.10
CA THR A 80 12.96 -12.96 0.25
C THR A 80 12.86 -12.07 -0.98
N GLY A 81 13.63 -12.37 -2.05
CA GLY A 81 13.57 -11.61 -3.30
C GLY A 81 12.20 -11.68 -3.98
N LYS A 82 11.56 -12.88 -4.01
CA LYS A 82 10.19 -13.03 -4.52
C LYS A 82 9.19 -12.27 -3.63
N ALA A 83 9.35 -12.34 -2.32
CA ALA A 83 8.47 -11.64 -1.37
C ALA A 83 8.51 -10.11 -1.58
N ILE A 84 9.70 -9.53 -1.71
CA ILE A 84 9.89 -8.10 -2.02
C ILE A 84 9.28 -7.76 -3.41
N LEU A 85 9.42 -8.63 -4.40
CA LEU A 85 8.81 -8.41 -5.71
C LEU A 85 7.27 -8.41 -5.65
N TYR A 86 6.66 -9.28 -4.84
CA TYR A 86 5.20 -9.32 -4.68
C TYR A 86 4.68 -8.08 -3.97
N SER A 87 5.35 -7.65 -2.91
CA SER A 87 5.08 -6.36 -2.25
C SER A 87 5.25 -5.19 -3.22
N ALA A 88 6.37 -5.14 -3.97
CA ALA A 88 6.58 -4.11 -4.97
C ALA A 88 5.49 -4.09 -6.04
N THR A 89 4.95 -5.25 -6.42
CA THR A 89 3.82 -5.35 -7.37
C THR A 89 2.55 -4.77 -6.76
N ASP A 90 2.24 -5.13 -5.51
CA ASP A 90 1.08 -4.57 -4.79
C ASP A 90 1.18 -3.04 -4.69
N ILE A 91 2.27 -2.52 -4.15
CA ILE A 91 2.50 -1.09 -3.94
C ILE A 91 2.41 -0.32 -5.27
N TYR A 92 3.07 -0.82 -6.33
CA TYR A 92 3.08 -0.15 -7.63
C TYR A 92 1.69 -0.01 -8.22
N PHE A 93 0.92 -1.11 -8.29
CA PHE A 93 -0.43 -1.07 -8.86
C PHE A 93 -1.44 -0.40 -7.93
N SER A 94 -1.26 -0.47 -6.62
CA SER A 94 -2.04 0.30 -5.64
C SER A 94 -1.87 1.81 -5.84
N ALA A 95 -0.65 2.27 -6.09
CA ALA A 95 -0.37 3.68 -6.34
C ALA A 95 -1.00 4.22 -7.64
N LEU A 96 -1.16 3.37 -8.67
CA LEU A 96 -1.67 3.76 -9.98
C LEU A 96 -3.19 3.60 -10.13
N THR A 97 -3.85 2.95 -9.19
CA THR A 97 -5.29 2.65 -9.30
C THR A 97 -6.10 3.39 -8.25
N PRO A 98 -7.33 3.83 -8.60
CA PRO A 98 -8.22 4.43 -7.61
C PRO A 98 -8.46 3.49 -6.43
N SER A 99 -8.50 4.05 -5.22
CA SER A 99 -8.70 3.30 -3.97
C SER A 99 -7.72 2.12 -3.78
N ALA A 100 -6.53 2.19 -4.39
CA ALA A 100 -5.53 1.12 -4.37
C ALA A 100 -6.05 -0.27 -4.83
N ALA A 101 -7.14 -0.32 -5.61
CA ALA A 101 -7.85 -1.55 -5.94
C ALA A 101 -7.06 -2.52 -6.84
N GLY A 102 -6.04 -2.04 -7.57
CA GLY A 102 -5.26 -2.83 -8.51
C GLY A 102 -4.11 -3.62 -7.89
N GLY A 103 -3.64 -3.26 -6.71
CA GLY A 103 -2.46 -3.85 -6.10
C GLY A 103 -2.64 -5.33 -5.77
N GLN A 104 -3.65 -5.64 -4.97
CA GLN A 104 -3.93 -7.01 -4.54
C GLN A 104 -4.15 -8.00 -5.72
N PRO A 105 -4.97 -7.70 -6.74
CA PRO A 105 -5.08 -8.55 -7.91
C PRO A 105 -3.78 -8.73 -8.69
N ALA A 106 -2.98 -7.66 -8.82
CA ALA A 106 -1.71 -7.72 -9.52
C ALA A 106 -0.69 -8.59 -8.77
N ALA A 107 -0.58 -8.44 -7.45
CA ALA A 107 0.27 -9.27 -6.61
C ALA A 107 -0.17 -10.74 -6.64
N LEU A 108 -1.49 -11.02 -6.56
CA LEU A 108 -2.06 -12.37 -6.71
C LEU A 108 -1.60 -13.03 -8.02
N LEU A 109 -1.76 -12.34 -9.15
CA LEU A 109 -1.34 -12.84 -10.46
C LEU A 109 0.17 -13.05 -10.53
N MET A 110 0.96 -12.16 -9.93
CA MET A 110 2.42 -12.30 -9.88
C MET A 110 2.84 -13.54 -9.07
N MET A 111 2.21 -13.77 -7.92
CA MET A 111 2.45 -14.94 -7.07
C MET A 111 2.10 -16.24 -7.82
N MET A 112 0.93 -16.28 -8.47
CA MET A 112 0.48 -17.43 -9.27
C MET A 112 1.41 -17.72 -10.45
N ASN A 113 1.90 -16.69 -11.15
CA ASN A 113 2.87 -16.83 -12.24
C ASN A 113 4.22 -17.41 -11.78
N HIS A 114 4.57 -17.26 -10.50
CA HIS A 114 5.76 -17.84 -9.88
C HIS A 114 5.50 -19.19 -9.20
N GLY A 115 4.30 -19.78 -9.39
CA GLY A 115 3.96 -21.13 -8.95
C GLY A 115 3.31 -21.22 -7.55
N VAL A 116 3.00 -20.08 -6.92
CA VAL A 116 2.21 -20.07 -5.67
C VAL A 116 0.75 -20.32 -6.03
N SER A 117 0.06 -21.20 -5.30
CA SER A 117 -1.36 -21.50 -5.57
C SER A 117 -2.26 -20.27 -5.35
N ALA A 118 -3.37 -20.21 -6.08
CA ALA A 118 -4.31 -19.10 -5.98
C ALA A 118 -4.89 -18.96 -4.55
N ALA A 119 -5.13 -20.07 -3.87
CA ALA A 119 -5.67 -20.10 -2.52
C ALA A 119 -4.69 -19.52 -1.50
N VAL A 120 -3.43 -19.96 -1.53
CA VAL A 120 -2.36 -19.45 -0.64
C VAL A 120 -2.10 -17.98 -0.92
N SER A 121 -2.00 -17.59 -2.20
CA SER A 121 -1.81 -16.20 -2.61
C SER A 121 -2.93 -15.30 -2.09
N ALA A 122 -4.19 -15.68 -2.28
CA ALA A 122 -5.35 -14.91 -1.82
C ALA A 122 -5.36 -14.76 -0.29
N ILE A 123 -5.13 -15.84 0.45
CA ILE A 123 -5.10 -15.78 1.91
C ILE A 123 -3.90 -14.97 2.43
N ALA A 124 -2.72 -15.11 1.83
CA ALA A 124 -1.54 -14.34 2.24
C ALA A 124 -1.76 -12.84 2.06
N LEU A 125 -2.31 -12.44 0.91
CA LEU A 125 -2.63 -11.04 0.62
C LEU A 125 -3.73 -10.50 1.52
N LEU A 126 -4.84 -11.24 1.72
CA LEU A 126 -5.92 -10.81 2.61
C LEU A 126 -5.46 -10.70 4.07
N LEU A 127 -4.66 -11.66 4.55
CA LEU A 127 -4.13 -11.59 5.91
C LEU A 127 -3.21 -10.39 6.08
N ASN A 128 -2.35 -10.13 5.10
CA ASN A 128 -1.48 -8.96 5.10
C ASN A 128 -2.32 -7.67 5.15
N LEU A 129 -3.38 -7.58 4.34
CA LEU A 129 -4.30 -6.44 4.29
C LEU A 129 -5.03 -6.20 5.62
N VAL A 130 -5.50 -7.28 6.30
CA VAL A 130 -6.09 -7.18 7.65
C VAL A 130 -5.05 -6.64 8.64
N MET A 131 -3.86 -7.24 8.66
CA MET A 131 -2.84 -6.90 9.66
C MET A 131 -2.31 -5.48 9.49
N TYR A 132 -2.17 -5.00 8.24
CA TYR A 132 -1.79 -3.61 8.05
C TYR A 132 -2.89 -2.62 8.49
N THR A 133 -4.16 -2.97 8.25
CA THR A 133 -5.30 -2.15 8.66
C THR A 133 -5.41 -2.08 10.19
N VAL A 134 -5.24 -3.23 10.86
CA VAL A 134 -5.17 -3.28 12.34
C VAL A 134 -3.99 -2.48 12.86
N SER A 135 -2.84 -2.53 12.19
CA SER A 135 -1.63 -1.80 12.60
C SER A 135 -1.83 -0.28 12.56
N ILE A 136 -2.42 0.28 11.49
CA ILE A 136 -2.67 1.71 11.42
C ILE A 136 -3.71 2.16 12.44
N MET A 137 -4.75 1.35 12.67
CA MET A 137 -5.75 1.64 13.70
C MET A 137 -5.13 1.65 15.10
N LEU A 138 -4.25 0.69 15.41
CA LEU A 138 -3.54 0.65 16.68
C LEU A 138 -2.64 1.88 16.87
N ILE A 139 -1.81 2.22 15.88
CA ILE A 139 -0.92 3.39 15.94
C ILE A 139 -1.75 4.66 16.13
N SER A 140 -2.84 4.84 15.38
CA SER A 140 -3.72 6.01 15.48
C SER A 140 -4.39 6.10 16.85
N THR A 141 -4.79 4.96 17.42
CA THR A 141 -5.37 4.91 18.78
C THR A 141 -4.34 5.32 19.82
N VAL A 142 -3.09 4.84 19.70
CA VAL A 142 -1.99 5.24 20.60
C VAL A 142 -1.72 6.75 20.47
N CYS A 143 -1.64 7.30 19.25
CA CYS A 143 -1.47 8.73 19.02
C CYS A 143 -2.60 9.55 19.66
N PHE A 144 -3.86 9.11 19.54
CA PHE A 144 -5.01 9.76 20.14
C PHE A 144 -4.96 9.76 21.68
N ILE A 145 -4.53 8.65 22.28
CA ILE A 145 -4.44 8.55 23.76
C ILE A 145 -3.29 9.40 24.30
N VAL A 146 -2.13 9.39 23.62
CA VAL A 146 -0.93 10.08 24.11
C VAL A 146 -0.96 11.57 23.80
N TYR A 147 -1.54 11.97 22.67
CA TYR A 147 -1.57 13.35 22.22
C TYR A 147 -2.94 13.73 21.60
N PRO A 148 -4.01 13.77 22.40
CA PRO A 148 -5.36 14.07 21.90
C PRO A 148 -5.49 15.48 21.34
N ASP A 149 -4.72 16.44 21.85
CA ASP A 149 -4.73 17.85 21.42
C ASP A 149 -4.46 18.02 19.93
N MET A 150 -3.76 17.08 19.32
CA MET A 150 -3.49 17.10 17.88
C MET A 150 -4.77 17.13 17.03
N LEU A 151 -5.76 16.29 17.38
CA LEU A 151 -7.04 16.26 16.65
C LEU A 151 -7.85 17.54 16.84
N PHE A 152 -7.79 18.14 18.01
CA PHE A 152 -8.52 19.39 18.31
C PHE A 152 -7.89 20.63 17.64
N ARG A 153 -6.65 20.53 17.17
CA ARG A 153 -5.99 21.60 16.40
C ARG A 153 -6.27 21.53 14.91
N LEU A 154 -6.72 20.38 14.42
CA LEU A 154 -7.06 20.20 13.01
C LEU A 154 -8.36 20.93 12.66
N ASP A 155 -8.48 21.40 11.44
CA ASP A 155 -9.72 21.96 10.96
C ASP A 155 -10.82 20.90 10.82
N THR A 156 -12.06 21.34 10.72
CA THR A 156 -13.24 20.47 10.63
C THR A 156 -13.17 19.54 9.41
N GLY A 157 -12.60 20.01 8.29
CA GLY A 157 -12.48 19.20 7.07
C GLY A 157 -11.51 18.03 7.26
N ALA A 158 -10.33 18.28 7.85
CA ALA A 158 -9.36 17.24 8.16
C ALA A 158 -9.93 16.20 9.15
N LEU A 159 -10.63 16.66 10.20
CA LEU A 159 -11.32 15.78 11.15
C LEU A 159 -12.36 14.88 10.48
N ILE A 160 -13.18 15.42 9.58
CA ILE A 160 -14.17 14.63 8.85
C ILE A 160 -13.49 13.51 8.04
N PHE A 161 -12.41 13.80 7.31
CA PHE A 161 -11.68 12.78 6.56
C PHE A 161 -11.07 11.72 7.47
N ILE A 162 -10.52 12.09 8.62
CA ILE A 162 -9.96 11.16 9.60
C ILE A 162 -11.04 10.23 10.17
N ILE A 163 -12.20 10.78 10.53
CA ILE A 163 -13.33 9.99 11.05
C ILE A 163 -13.86 9.03 9.98
N ILE A 164 -14.06 9.51 8.75
CA ILE A 164 -14.49 8.66 7.62
C ILE A 164 -13.44 7.56 7.38
N GLY A 165 -12.16 7.92 7.35
CA GLY A 165 -11.06 6.97 7.20
C GLY A 165 -11.09 5.89 8.29
N ALA A 166 -11.24 6.27 9.56
CA ALA A 166 -11.32 5.35 10.68
C ALA A 166 -12.53 4.40 10.57
N VAL A 167 -13.71 4.92 10.27
CA VAL A 167 -14.93 4.11 10.09
C VAL A 167 -14.76 3.11 8.94
N VAL A 168 -14.26 3.55 7.79
CA VAL A 168 -14.02 2.68 6.62
C VAL A 168 -12.98 1.60 6.97
N GLN A 169 -11.93 1.92 7.72
CA GLN A 169 -10.94 0.93 8.14
C GLN A 169 -11.54 -0.14 9.07
N VAL A 170 -12.40 0.25 10.00
CA VAL A 170 -13.12 -0.73 10.86
C VAL A 170 -13.99 -1.64 10.00
N LEU A 171 -14.75 -1.08 9.06
CA LEU A 171 -15.57 -1.88 8.14
C LEU A 171 -14.72 -2.83 7.29
N PHE A 172 -13.56 -2.40 6.83
CA PHE A 172 -12.63 -3.27 6.10
C PHE A 172 -12.06 -4.39 6.96
N ILE A 173 -11.69 -4.13 8.22
CA ILE A 173 -11.24 -5.19 9.15
C ILE A 173 -12.34 -6.26 9.26
N VAL A 174 -13.58 -5.86 9.54
CA VAL A 174 -14.70 -6.80 9.66
C VAL A 174 -14.90 -7.58 8.36
N LEU A 175 -14.95 -6.89 7.22
CA LEU A 175 -15.15 -7.52 5.91
C LEU A 175 -14.03 -8.53 5.59
N PHE A 176 -12.76 -8.16 5.75
CA PHE A 176 -11.64 -9.03 5.38
C PHE A 176 -11.49 -10.20 6.34
N VAL A 177 -11.73 -10.00 7.65
CA VAL A 177 -11.78 -11.11 8.62
C VAL A 177 -12.92 -12.08 8.24
N MET A 178 -14.08 -11.56 7.88
CA MET A 178 -15.17 -12.42 7.35
C MET A 178 -14.75 -13.17 6.09
N CYS A 179 -14.05 -12.53 5.16
CA CYS A 179 -13.53 -13.18 3.97
C CYS A 179 -12.54 -14.31 4.29
N ILE A 180 -11.64 -14.13 5.26
CA ILE A 180 -10.66 -15.17 5.64
C ILE A 180 -11.34 -16.43 6.18
N PHE A 181 -12.42 -16.28 6.97
CA PHE A 181 -13.03 -17.39 7.69
C PHE A 181 -14.37 -17.86 7.13
N ASN A 182 -14.93 -17.18 6.13
CA ASN A 182 -16.22 -17.52 5.53
C ASN A 182 -16.07 -17.81 4.04
N GLU A 183 -15.81 -19.07 3.69
CA GLU A 183 -15.68 -19.51 2.31
C GLU A 183 -16.94 -19.27 1.46
N LYS A 184 -18.14 -19.27 2.09
CA LYS A 184 -19.40 -19.02 1.38
C LYS A 184 -19.48 -17.58 0.86
N LEU A 185 -18.99 -16.61 1.66
CA LEU A 185 -18.92 -15.21 1.25
C LEU A 185 -17.95 -15.04 0.06
N VAL A 186 -16.76 -15.62 0.16
CA VAL A 186 -15.77 -15.57 -0.92
C VAL A 186 -16.30 -16.22 -2.19
N LEU A 187 -16.93 -17.40 -2.07
CA LEU A 187 -17.56 -18.09 -3.20
C LEU A 187 -18.66 -17.23 -3.85
N ALA A 188 -19.50 -16.58 -3.05
CA ALA A 188 -20.57 -15.72 -3.56
C ALA A 188 -20.00 -14.52 -4.36
N VAL A 189 -18.96 -13.85 -3.84
CA VAL A 189 -18.29 -12.74 -4.52
C VAL A 189 -17.62 -13.22 -5.81
N CYS A 190 -16.83 -14.31 -5.75
CA CYS A 190 -16.17 -14.85 -6.94
C CYS A 190 -17.17 -15.31 -8.00
N ARG A 191 -18.29 -15.95 -7.59
CA ARG A 191 -19.37 -16.34 -8.50
C ARG A 191 -20.03 -15.13 -9.16
N PHE A 192 -20.27 -14.07 -8.41
CA PHE A 192 -20.78 -12.81 -8.96
C PHE A 192 -19.83 -12.22 -10.00
N CYS A 193 -18.53 -12.12 -9.67
CA CYS A 193 -17.51 -11.65 -10.59
C CYS A 193 -17.42 -12.52 -11.86
N LEU A 194 -17.44 -13.86 -11.70
CA LEU A 194 -17.39 -14.77 -12.82
C LEU A 194 -18.61 -14.57 -13.76
N LYS A 195 -19.83 -14.46 -13.20
CA LYS A 195 -21.03 -14.16 -13.98
C LYS A 195 -20.91 -12.85 -14.76
N LEU A 196 -20.37 -11.80 -14.11
CA LEU A 196 -20.17 -10.51 -14.75
C LEU A 196 -19.16 -10.60 -15.91
N LEU A 197 -18.03 -11.29 -15.72
CA LEU A 197 -17.01 -11.49 -16.74
C LEU A 197 -17.53 -12.33 -17.92
N CYS A 198 -18.32 -13.35 -17.66
CA CYS A 198 -19.01 -14.11 -18.71
C CYS A 198 -20.04 -13.26 -19.46
N ARG A 199 -20.79 -12.40 -18.76
CA ARG A 199 -21.74 -11.46 -19.39
C ARG A 199 -21.02 -10.44 -20.29
N MET A 200 -19.82 -10.03 -19.91
CA MET A 200 -18.94 -9.14 -20.72
C MET A 200 -18.23 -9.88 -21.86
N LYS A 201 -18.52 -11.18 -22.07
CA LYS A 201 -17.88 -12.04 -23.10
C LYS A 201 -16.34 -12.14 -22.97
N ILE A 202 -15.80 -11.91 -21.77
CA ILE A 202 -14.38 -12.08 -21.46
C ILE A 202 -14.06 -13.57 -21.28
N PHE A 203 -14.96 -14.31 -20.63
CA PHE A 203 -14.92 -15.77 -20.50
C PHE A 203 -16.09 -16.41 -21.24
N HIS A 204 -15.84 -17.53 -21.94
CA HIS A 204 -16.84 -18.19 -22.77
C HIS A 204 -17.52 -19.39 -22.09
N ASN A 205 -16.79 -20.12 -21.21
CA ASN A 205 -17.24 -21.34 -20.57
C ASN A 205 -17.45 -21.15 -19.07
N TYR A 206 -18.65 -20.74 -18.65
CA TYR A 206 -18.98 -20.51 -17.24
C TYR A 206 -18.75 -21.76 -16.38
N ASP A 207 -19.23 -22.94 -16.81
CA ASP A 207 -19.19 -24.15 -16.00
C ASP A 207 -17.77 -24.66 -15.77
N GLU A 208 -16.90 -24.62 -16.76
CA GLU A 208 -15.48 -24.99 -16.61
C GLU A 208 -14.75 -24.08 -15.61
N HIS A 209 -14.98 -22.77 -15.69
CA HIS A 209 -14.39 -21.81 -14.78
C HIS A 209 -14.97 -21.94 -13.36
N TYR A 210 -16.25 -22.30 -13.25
CA TYR A 210 -16.91 -22.50 -11.96
C TYR A 210 -16.37 -23.74 -11.23
N GLU A 211 -16.16 -24.85 -11.91
CA GLU A 211 -15.54 -26.05 -11.33
C GLU A 211 -14.10 -25.78 -10.86
N LYS A 212 -13.30 -25.07 -11.65
CA LYS A 212 -11.96 -24.62 -11.22
C LYS A 212 -12.04 -23.74 -9.97
N LEU A 213 -13.00 -22.82 -9.91
CA LEU A 213 -13.24 -21.96 -8.77
C LEU A 213 -13.58 -22.77 -7.51
N LEU A 214 -14.43 -23.77 -7.61
CA LEU A 214 -14.77 -24.66 -6.48
C LEU A 214 -13.54 -25.37 -5.91
N GLY A 215 -12.63 -25.84 -6.77
CA GLY A 215 -11.35 -26.40 -6.36
C GLY A 215 -10.49 -25.43 -5.57
N ILE A 216 -10.38 -24.18 -6.04
CA ILE A 216 -9.64 -23.10 -5.35
C ILE A 216 -10.29 -22.78 -3.99
N ILE A 217 -11.61 -22.67 -3.93
CA ILE A 217 -12.34 -22.39 -2.68
C ILE A 217 -12.16 -23.50 -1.65
N LYS A 218 -12.08 -24.75 -2.07
CA LYS A 218 -11.79 -25.87 -1.15
C LYS A 218 -10.39 -25.72 -0.51
N GLN A 219 -9.38 -25.39 -1.30
CA GLN A 219 -8.02 -25.12 -0.78
C GLN A 219 -8.02 -23.87 0.11
N TYR A 220 -8.70 -22.81 -0.29
CA TYR A 220 -8.85 -21.58 0.49
C TYR A 220 -9.43 -21.83 1.88
N LYS A 221 -10.49 -22.65 1.96
CA LYS A 221 -11.09 -23.08 3.24
C LYS A 221 -10.08 -23.80 4.13
N GLN A 222 -9.28 -24.72 3.56
CA GLN A 222 -8.25 -25.45 4.31
C GLN A 222 -7.20 -24.50 4.87
N CYS A 223 -6.73 -23.54 4.07
CA CYS A 223 -5.79 -22.51 4.52
C CYS A 223 -6.38 -21.66 5.66
N GLY A 224 -7.64 -21.22 5.56
CA GLY A 224 -8.33 -20.47 6.59
C GLY A 224 -8.46 -21.24 7.92
N ILE A 225 -8.76 -22.54 7.86
CA ILE A 225 -8.82 -23.42 9.04
C ILE A 225 -7.43 -23.52 9.70
N LEU A 226 -6.36 -23.70 8.91
CA LEU A 226 -4.98 -23.77 9.41
C LEU A 226 -4.56 -22.49 10.15
N LEU A 227 -5.05 -21.32 9.73
CA LEU A 227 -4.74 -20.04 10.37
C LEU A 227 -5.45 -19.82 11.70
N ARG A 228 -6.63 -20.43 11.89
CA ARG A 228 -7.56 -20.09 12.99
C ARG A 228 -6.97 -20.19 14.40
N HIS A 229 -5.99 -21.08 14.61
CA HIS A 229 -5.38 -21.31 15.93
C HIS A 229 -3.87 -21.07 15.95
N LYS A 230 -3.36 -20.28 15.00
CA LYS A 230 -1.91 -20.02 14.86
C LYS A 230 -1.53 -18.62 15.31
N THR A 231 -1.81 -18.31 16.58
CA THR A 231 -1.57 -16.99 17.18
C THR A 231 -0.13 -16.48 16.94
N VAL A 232 0.88 -17.36 17.06
CA VAL A 232 2.29 -17.00 16.84
C VAL A 232 2.53 -16.52 15.40
N LEU A 233 1.92 -17.16 14.40
CA LEU A 233 1.99 -16.71 13.02
C LEU A 233 1.31 -15.35 12.85
N LEU A 234 0.09 -15.22 13.38
CA LEU A 234 -0.68 -13.98 13.29
C LEU A 234 0.09 -12.80 13.92
N LEU A 235 0.72 -13.02 15.07
CA LEU A 235 1.58 -12.03 15.73
C LEU A 235 2.81 -11.68 14.90
N LYS A 236 3.47 -12.67 14.25
CA LYS A 236 4.60 -12.39 13.35
C LYS A 236 4.18 -11.56 12.14
N VAL A 237 3.08 -11.92 11.49
CA VAL A 237 2.56 -11.16 10.33
C VAL A 237 2.13 -9.76 10.77
N PHE A 238 1.46 -9.64 11.92
CA PHE A 238 1.11 -8.34 12.52
C PHE A 238 2.35 -7.49 12.78
N PHE A 239 3.41 -8.05 13.39
CA PHE A 239 4.66 -7.33 13.65
C PHE A 239 5.27 -6.78 12.36
N HIS A 240 5.33 -7.57 11.29
CA HIS A 240 5.84 -7.08 10.01
C HIS A 240 4.97 -5.94 9.44
N ASN A 241 3.66 -6.05 9.53
CA ASN A 241 2.76 -4.99 9.08
C ASN A 241 2.81 -3.74 9.97
N LEU A 242 3.03 -3.91 11.27
CA LEU A 242 3.28 -2.80 12.18
C LEU A 242 4.56 -2.06 11.81
N MET A 243 5.66 -2.80 11.57
CA MET A 243 6.93 -2.21 11.12
C MET A 243 6.78 -1.53 9.76
N GLN A 244 5.99 -2.10 8.85
CA GLN A 244 5.65 -1.48 7.56
C GLN A 244 4.97 -0.12 7.77
N ARG A 245 3.96 -0.03 8.63
CA ARG A 245 3.26 1.24 8.92
C ARG A 245 4.15 2.25 9.62
N LEU A 246 4.89 1.82 10.63
CA LEU A 246 5.87 2.68 11.29
C LEU A 246 6.90 3.21 10.30
N SER A 247 7.38 2.38 9.38
CA SER A 247 8.36 2.79 8.37
C SER A 247 7.84 3.96 7.53
N VAL A 248 6.64 3.88 6.96
CA VAL A 248 6.12 4.97 6.12
C VAL A 248 5.83 6.25 6.92
N ILE A 249 5.34 6.13 8.15
CA ILE A 249 5.08 7.28 9.03
C ILE A 249 6.41 7.96 9.43
N MET A 250 7.42 7.16 9.76
CA MET A 250 8.74 7.67 10.15
C MET A 250 9.47 8.43 9.04
N VAL A 251 9.12 8.24 7.76
CA VAL A 251 9.69 9.07 6.68
C VAL A 251 9.43 10.55 6.95
N ALA A 252 8.17 10.93 7.24
CA ALA A 252 7.81 12.32 7.50
C ALA A 252 8.49 12.87 8.78
N VAL A 253 8.63 12.04 9.81
CA VAL A 253 9.34 12.43 11.05
C VAL A 253 10.82 12.66 10.79
N CYS A 254 11.48 11.78 10.04
CA CYS A 254 12.89 11.94 9.67
C CYS A 254 13.10 13.19 8.80
N VAL A 255 12.21 13.43 7.84
CA VAL A 255 12.24 14.66 7.04
C VAL A 255 12.06 15.89 7.93
N PHE A 256 11.05 15.89 8.81
CA PHE A 256 10.79 16.98 9.76
C PHE A 256 12.03 17.35 10.58
N ILE A 257 12.67 16.36 11.21
CA ILE A 257 13.90 16.60 12.00
C ILE A 257 15.06 17.01 11.07
N GLY A 258 15.15 16.38 9.90
CA GLY A 258 16.22 16.64 8.93
C GLY A 258 16.24 18.06 8.37
N VAL A 259 15.09 18.72 8.30
CA VAL A 259 14.97 20.11 7.84
C VAL A 259 15.03 21.13 9.00
N GLY A 260 15.40 20.69 10.21
CA GLY A 260 15.57 21.57 11.38
C GLY A 260 14.38 21.62 12.33
N GLY A 261 13.40 20.73 12.17
CA GLY A 261 12.32 20.58 13.15
C GLY A 261 12.83 20.13 14.51
N ALA A 262 12.23 20.67 15.58
CA ALA A 262 12.66 20.37 16.95
C ALA A 262 12.40 18.89 17.31
N PRO A 263 13.43 18.12 17.75
CA PRO A 263 13.25 16.71 18.12
C PRO A 263 12.22 16.49 19.23
N SER A 264 12.00 17.47 20.11
CA SER A 264 10.96 17.45 21.15
C SER A 264 9.54 17.39 20.57
N LYS A 265 9.33 17.82 19.33
CA LYS A 265 8.07 17.78 18.59
C LYS A 265 7.96 16.58 17.64
N ALA A 266 8.91 15.65 17.69
CA ALA A 266 8.93 14.49 16.79
C ALA A 266 7.66 13.61 16.93
N PHE A 267 7.14 13.45 18.15
CA PHE A 267 5.91 12.69 18.38
C PHE A 267 4.66 13.42 17.86
N GLU A 268 4.66 14.73 17.88
CA GLU A 268 3.61 15.56 17.28
C GLU A 268 3.60 15.40 15.75
N ALA A 269 4.77 15.46 15.10
CA ALA A 269 4.92 15.17 13.67
C ALA A 269 4.53 13.72 13.31
N PHE A 270 4.88 12.75 14.17
CA PHE A 270 4.47 11.35 14.03
C PHE A 270 2.95 11.21 14.08
N SER A 271 2.28 11.88 15.02
CA SER A 271 0.82 11.84 15.17
C SER A 271 0.13 12.50 13.98
N ALA A 272 0.63 13.66 13.53
CA ALA A 272 0.10 14.36 12.35
C ALA A 272 0.14 13.47 11.09
N GLN A 273 1.29 12.85 10.82
CA GLN A 273 1.45 11.92 9.70
C GLN A 273 0.57 10.67 9.86
N THR A 274 0.43 10.15 11.07
CA THR A 274 -0.43 8.99 11.34
C THR A 274 -1.89 9.29 10.97
N PHE A 275 -2.40 10.44 11.38
CA PHE A 275 -3.77 10.86 11.06
C PHE A 275 -3.95 11.18 9.57
N ALA A 276 -2.93 11.73 8.90
CA ALA A 276 -2.95 11.92 7.45
C ALA A 276 -3.08 10.57 6.71
N VAL A 277 -2.29 9.57 7.12
CA VAL A 277 -2.39 8.20 6.56
C VAL A 277 -3.76 7.57 6.86
N LEU A 278 -4.27 7.69 8.09
CA LEU A 278 -5.57 7.13 8.47
C LEU A 278 -6.71 7.73 7.64
N GLY A 279 -6.76 9.05 7.54
CA GLY A 279 -7.83 9.75 6.83
C GLY A 279 -7.79 9.56 5.32
N SER A 280 -6.60 9.33 4.76
CA SER A 280 -6.42 9.17 3.31
C SER A 280 -6.62 7.74 2.80
N ASN A 281 -6.57 6.73 3.66
CA ASN A 281 -6.68 5.32 3.23
C ASN A 281 -8.01 4.96 2.55
N ALA A 282 -9.09 5.72 2.80
CA ALA A 282 -10.39 5.54 2.16
C ALA A 282 -10.56 6.38 0.88
N ALA A 283 -9.55 7.16 0.49
CA ALA A 283 -9.64 8.08 -0.63
C ALA A 283 -9.84 7.36 -1.97
N PRO A 284 -10.87 7.69 -2.76
CA PRO A 284 -11.10 7.07 -4.06
C PRO A 284 -10.20 7.63 -5.17
N VAL A 285 -9.05 8.17 -4.82
CA VAL A 285 -8.10 8.82 -5.72
C VAL A 285 -6.78 8.03 -5.74
N PRO A 286 -6.13 7.84 -6.90
CA PRO A 286 -4.82 7.20 -6.98
C PRO A 286 -3.80 7.88 -6.06
N GLY A 287 -3.08 7.10 -5.26
CA GLY A 287 -2.11 7.62 -4.29
C GLY A 287 -2.69 8.54 -3.21
N ALA A 288 -4.02 8.59 -3.03
CA ALA A 288 -4.75 9.46 -2.10
C ALA A 288 -4.39 10.97 -2.23
N VAL A 289 -3.96 11.38 -3.45
CA VAL A 289 -3.52 12.75 -3.76
C VAL A 289 -4.62 13.76 -3.40
N GLY A 290 -4.23 14.85 -2.79
CA GLY A 290 -5.12 15.91 -2.32
C GLY A 290 -5.61 15.69 -0.90
N ILE A 291 -6.12 14.51 -0.54
CA ILE A 291 -6.68 14.25 0.81
C ILE A 291 -5.56 14.08 1.83
N VAL A 292 -4.57 13.22 1.54
CA VAL A 292 -3.42 13.06 2.44
C VAL A 292 -2.64 14.35 2.59
N ASP A 293 -2.45 15.08 1.47
CA ASP A 293 -1.71 16.33 1.44
C ASP A 293 -2.41 17.40 2.29
N TYR A 294 -3.73 17.51 2.16
CA TYR A 294 -4.54 18.44 2.95
C TYR A 294 -4.46 18.17 4.45
N ILE A 295 -4.61 16.89 4.87
CA ILE A 295 -4.52 16.54 6.29
C ILE A 295 -3.09 16.74 6.81
N PHE A 296 -2.07 16.40 6.00
CA PHE A 296 -0.68 16.62 6.34
C PHE A 296 -0.40 18.12 6.57
N LEU A 297 -0.73 18.96 5.59
CA LEU A 297 -0.48 20.40 5.66
C LEU A 297 -1.14 21.02 6.90
N ASN A 298 -2.38 20.64 7.18
CA ASN A 298 -3.11 21.09 8.35
C ASN A 298 -2.42 20.64 9.66
N GLY A 299 -1.97 19.40 9.73
CA GLY A 299 -1.27 18.85 10.90
C GLY A 299 0.13 19.43 11.12
N PHE A 300 0.83 19.85 10.06
CA PHE A 300 2.19 20.39 10.13
C PHE A 300 2.26 21.92 10.18
N GLU A 301 1.13 22.63 10.02
CA GLU A 301 1.08 24.11 9.99
C GLU A 301 1.75 24.76 11.21
N HIS A 302 1.59 24.13 12.39
CA HIS A 302 2.15 24.65 13.65
C HIS A 302 3.54 24.07 13.98
N LEU A 303 4.06 23.15 13.19
CA LEU A 303 5.33 22.47 13.44
C LEU A 303 6.49 23.09 12.68
N VAL A 304 6.23 23.57 11.46
CA VAL A 304 7.25 24.11 10.54
C VAL A 304 6.75 25.37 9.85
N ALA A 305 7.69 26.25 9.46
CA ALA A 305 7.34 27.47 8.73
C ALA A 305 6.88 27.22 7.29
N ASP A 306 7.34 26.13 6.67
CA ASP A 306 6.98 25.74 5.30
C ASP A 306 6.55 24.25 5.26
N PRO A 307 5.30 23.96 5.66
CA PRO A 307 4.77 22.58 5.65
C PRO A 307 4.68 21.99 4.25
N VAL A 308 4.56 22.81 3.21
CA VAL A 308 4.47 22.38 1.81
C VAL A 308 5.77 21.74 1.33
N SER A 309 6.89 22.38 1.60
CA SER A 309 8.19 21.83 1.24
C SER A 309 8.50 20.55 2.01
N VAL A 310 8.07 20.44 3.28
CA VAL A 310 8.20 19.22 4.08
C VAL A 310 7.34 18.10 3.51
N GLU A 311 6.11 18.40 3.10
CA GLU A 311 5.21 17.43 2.45
C GLU A 311 5.80 16.93 1.12
N LEU A 312 6.21 17.82 0.24
CA LEU A 312 6.82 17.47 -1.04
C LEU A 312 8.04 16.56 -0.88
N LEU A 313 8.89 16.85 0.10
CA LEU A 313 10.08 16.04 0.37
C LEU A 313 9.72 14.69 0.98
N SER A 314 8.79 14.67 1.94
CA SER A 314 8.30 13.44 2.56
C SER A 314 7.63 12.53 1.54
N ARG A 315 6.79 13.08 0.68
CA ARG A 315 6.11 12.35 -0.38
C ARG A 315 7.05 11.94 -1.50
N GLY A 316 8.05 12.77 -1.79
CA GLY A 316 9.16 12.43 -2.69
C GLY A 316 9.81 11.12 -2.30
N LEU A 317 10.15 10.96 -1.03
CA LEU A 317 10.80 9.76 -0.50
C LEU A 317 9.81 8.60 -0.28
N SER A 318 8.66 8.83 0.38
CA SER A 318 7.75 7.76 0.77
C SER A 318 6.91 7.21 -0.38
N PHE A 319 6.54 8.03 -1.36
CA PHE A 319 5.66 7.65 -2.45
C PHE A 319 6.40 7.53 -3.78
N TYR A 320 7.04 8.61 -4.28
CA TYR A 320 7.63 8.60 -5.63
C TYR A 320 8.89 7.73 -5.73
N CYS A 321 9.79 7.78 -4.75
CA CYS A 321 10.97 6.90 -4.76
C CYS A 321 10.56 5.42 -4.67
N ASN A 322 9.58 5.09 -3.83
CA ASN A 322 9.06 3.73 -3.76
C ASN A 322 8.38 3.30 -5.07
N LEU A 323 7.60 4.18 -5.69
CA LEU A 323 6.95 3.88 -6.97
C LEU A 323 7.97 3.59 -8.06
N ILE A 324 9.03 4.40 -8.17
CA ILE A 324 10.13 4.19 -9.13
C ILE A 324 10.87 2.88 -8.81
N PHE A 325 11.22 2.65 -7.56
CA PHE A 325 11.91 1.43 -7.11
C PHE A 325 11.09 0.17 -7.42
N CYS A 326 9.81 0.16 -7.06
CA CYS A 326 8.90 -0.95 -7.35
C CYS A 326 8.75 -1.17 -8.86
N GLY A 327 8.62 -0.10 -9.64
CA GLY A 327 8.57 -0.17 -11.10
C GLY A 327 9.83 -0.77 -11.72
N ILE A 328 11.01 -0.40 -11.23
CA ILE A 328 12.30 -0.98 -11.67
C ILE A 328 12.35 -2.48 -11.33
N LEU A 329 11.99 -2.88 -10.11
CA LEU A 329 11.98 -4.29 -9.72
C LEU A 329 11.06 -5.12 -10.61
N MET A 330 9.87 -4.63 -10.91
CA MET A 330 8.94 -5.30 -11.81
C MET A 330 9.48 -5.39 -13.24
N PHE A 331 10.08 -4.32 -13.75
CA PHE A 331 10.68 -4.28 -15.07
C PHE A 331 11.84 -5.26 -15.20
N VAL A 332 12.73 -5.31 -14.22
CA VAL A 332 13.84 -6.29 -14.16
C VAL A 332 13.32 -7.73 -14.13
N ASN A 333 12.30 -7.99 -13.31
CA ASN A 333 11.68 -9.32 -13.29
C ASN A 333 11.06 -9.69 -14.64
N PHE A 334 10.37 -8.75 -15.27
CA PHE A 334 9.77 -8.95 -16.59
C PHE A 334 10.80 -9.30 -17.68
N ILE A 335 11.98 -8.66 -17.68
CA ILE A 335 13.06 -9.00 -18.61
C ILE A 335 13.62 -10.40 -18.33
N ARG A 336 13.73 -10.78 -17.05
CA ARG A 336 14.25 -12.09 -16.64
C ARG A 336 13.29 -13.25 -16.87
N MET A 337 11.99 -12.98 -16.94
CA MET A 337 11.00 -13.98 -17.36
C MET A 337 11.18 -14.24 -18.86
N LYS A 338 12.01 -15.23 -19.23
CA LYS A 338 12.07 -15.72 -20.61
C LYS A 338 10.65 -16.05 -21.07
N PRO A 339 10.22 -15.66 -22.29
CA PRO A 339 8.98 -16.16 -22.84
C PRO A 339 9.07 -17.69 -22.82
N LYS A 340 8.06 -18.38 -22.28
CA LYS A 340 7.88 -19.80 -22.51
C LYS A 340 7.65 -19.96 -24.03
N THR A 341 8.71 -20.11 -24.78
CA THR A 341 8.71 -20.63 -26.15
C THR A 341 8.45 -22.12 -26.03
N GLY A 342 7.24 -22.53 -26.32
CA GLY A 342 6.89 -23.95 -26.28
C GLY A 342 5.37 -24.15 -26.28
N LEU A 343 4.68 -23.61 -27.29
CA LEU A 343 3.54 -24.32 -27.87
C LEU A 343 4.18 -25.38 -28.78
N GLU A 344 4.51 -26.54 -28.24
CA GLU A 344 4.57 -27.73 -29.07
C GLU A 344 3.17 -27.97 -29.59
N HIS A 345 2.92 -27.61 -30.83
CA HIS A 345 1.93 -28.23 -31.67
C HIS A 345 2.38 -29.70 -31.81
N ASN A 346 1.76 -30.58 -31.06
CA ASN A 346 1.69 -31.98 -31.43
C ASN A 346 0.45 -32.11 -32.30
N ASP A 347 0.75 -32.43 -33.57
CA ASP A 347 -0.18 -32.90 -34.60
C ASP A 347 -0.97 -34.13 -34.16
#